data_f6303e4fadc07f1a67a2b259c9e7294b
#
_entry.id   f6303e4fadc07f1a67a2b259c9e7294b
#
_cell.length_a   1.000
_cell.length_b   1.000
_cell.length_c   1.000
_cell.angle_alpha   90.00
_cell.angle_beta   90.00
_cell.angle_gamma   90.00
#
_symmetry.space_group_name_H-M   'P 1'
#
loop_
_entity.id
_entity.type
_entity.pdbx_description
1 polymer ?
#
loop_
_entity_poly.entity_id
_entity_poly.type
_entity_poly.pdbx_seq_one_letter_code
_entity_poly.pdbx_strand_id
1 'polypeptide(L)'
;MKIKKVTETSIKDTPHRVDTRLIYDNKSAQVVHIILQPGESLKPHITPVDAFFYILEGSPTVHVGDEKQTVEVDTLVESPKDIVHLISNNSNQVARILVVKAPKPEGKARLL
;
A
#
# COMPACT_ATOMS: atom_id res chain seq x y z
N MET A 1 -8.73 -11.25 -22.25
CA MET A 1 -8.97 -10.67 -20.90
C MET A 1 -8.18 -11.48 -19.89
N LYS A 2 -7.50 -10.80 -18.98
CA LYS A 2 -6.81 -11.46 -17.88
C LYS A 2 -7.53 -11.12 -16.58
N ILE A 3 -7.79 -12.13 -15.77
CA ILE A 3 -8.51 -11.97 -14.51
C ILE A 3 -7.62 -12.48 -13.38
N LYS A 4 -7.46 -11.70 -12.32
CA LYS A 4 -6.73 -12.10 -11.12
C LYS A 4 -7.62 -11.89 -9.90
N LYS A 5 -7.66 -12.89 -9.04
CA LYS A 5 -8.29 -12.77 -7.72
C LYS A 5 -7.20 -12.56 -6.68
N VAL A 6 -7.41 -11.65 -5.75
CA VAL A 6 -6.47 -11.42 -4.66
C VAL A 6 -6.21 -12.72 -3.91
N THR A 7 -7.25 -13.48 -3.60
CA THR A 7 -7.14 -14.73 -2.84
C THR A 7 -6.36 -15.83 -3.56
N GLU A 8 -6.17 -15.72 -4.87
CA GLU A 8 -5.42 -16.67 -5.68
C GLU A 8 -4.04 -16.14 -6.09
N THR A 9 -3.69 -14.94 -5.63
CA THR A 9 -2.39 -14.31 -5.90
C THR A 9 -1.45 -14.58 -4.74
N SER A 10 -0.22 -14.99 -5.04
CA SER A 10 0.77 -15.33 -4.03
C SER A 10 1.15 -14.11 -3.18
N ILE A 11 1.35 -14.35 -1.89
CA ILE A 11 1.89 -13.33 -0.98
C ILE A 11 3.36 -13.13 -1.31
N LYS A 12 3.77 -11.87 -1.45
CA LYS A 12 5.17 -11.52 -1.69
C LYS A 12 5.93 -11.42 -0.37
N ASP A 13 7.17 -11.88 -0.40
CA ASP A 13 8.10 -11.67 0.70
C ASP A 13 8.66 -10.25 0.59
N THR A 14 8.32 -9.39 1.53
CA THR A 14 8.79 -8.01 1.58
C THR A 14 9.35 -7.69 2.97
N PRO A 15 10.19 -6.65 3.09
CA PRO A 15 10.69 -6.24 4.41
C PRO A 15 9.59 -5.83 5.40
N HIS A 16 8.40 -5.48 4.90
CA HIS A 16 7.26 -5.11 5.74
C HIS A 16 6.67 -6.29 6.51
N ARG A 17 6.82 -7.51 5.99
CA ARG A 17 6.34 -8.77 6.59
C ARG A 17 4.84 -8.77 6.88
N VAL A 18 4.06 -8.19 5.99
CA VAL A 18 2.60 -8.22 6.02
C VAL A 18 2.09 -8.84 4.72
N ASP A 19 0.81 -9.16 4.67
CA ASP A 19 0.20 -9.75 3.48
C ASP A 19 0.21 -8.72 2.34
N THR A 20 1.12 -8.92 1.39
CA THR A 20 1.34 -8.04 0.25
C THR A 20 1.26 -8.86 -1.03
N ARG A 21 0.37 -8.48 -1.95
CA ARG A 21 0.17 -9.23 -3.20
C ARG A 21 0.21 -8.29 -4.39
N LEU A 22 1.07 -8.60 -5.37
CA LEU A 22 1.19 -7.82 -6.59
C LEU A 22 0.14 -8.31 -7.57
N ILE A 23 -0.91 -7.51 -7.78
CA ILE A 23 -2.05 -7.93 -8.61
C ILE A 23 -2.03 -7.33 -10.01
N TYR A 24 -1.23 -6.29 -10.25
CA TYR A 24 -1.03 -5.74 -11.59
C TYR A 24 0.41 -5.23 -11.69
N ASP A 25 1.08 -5.60 -12.78
CA ASP A 25 2.48 -5.21 -12.99
C ASP A 25 2.69 -4.91 -14.46
N ASN A 26 2.79 -3.62 -14.78
CA ASN A 26 2.93 -3.11 -16.14
C ASN A 26 3.81 -1.86 -16.07
N LYS A 27 4.38 -1.45 -17.22
CA LYS A 27 5.21 -0.25 -17.31
C LYS A 27 4.50 1.00 -16.79
N SER A 28 3.20 1.08 -17.04
CA SER A 28 2.39 2.27 -16.71
C SER A 28 1.97 2.30 -15.25
N ALA A 29 1.93 1.16 -14.57
CA ALA A 29 1.52 1.10 -13.18
C ALA A 29 1.84 -0.24 -12.52
N GLN A 30 1.97 -0.21 -11.21
CA GLN A 30 1.93 -1.41 -10.36
C GLN A 30 0.80 -1.25 -9.37
N VAL A 31 0.06 -2.33 -9.13
CA VAL A 31 -1.00 -2.35 -8.13
C VAL A 31 -0.71 -3.47 -7.14
N VAL A 32 -0.58 -3.08 -5.88
CA VAL A 32 -0.31 -3.99 -4.78
C VAL A 32 -1.51 -3.99 -3.84
N HIS A 33 -1.97 -5.16 -3.47
CA HIS A 33 -3.02 -5.33 -2.47
C HIS A 33 -2.37 -5.67 -1.14
N ILE A 34 -2.70 -4.93 -0.09
CA ILE A 34 -2.13 -5.11 1.25
C ILE A 34 -3.25 -5.41 2.23
N ILE A 35 -3.03 -6.42 3.07
CA ILE A 35 -3.90 -6.71 4.22
C ILE A 35 -3.09 -6.42 5.47
N LEU A 36 -3.65 -5.59 6.35
CA LEU A 36 -3.07 -5.31 7.66
C LEU A 36 -4.01 -5.83 8.73
N GLN A 37 -3.52 -6.78 9.52
CA GLN A 37 -4.21 -7.21 10.72
C GLN A 37 -4.12 -6.11 11.79
N PRO A 38 -4.99 -6.14 12.82
CA PRO A 38 -4.85 -5.20 13.94
C PRO A 38 -3.43 -5.19 14.49
N GLY A 39 -2.85 -4.00 14.61
CA GLY A 39 -1.48 -3.82 15.11
C GLY A 39 -0.37 -3.93 14.07
N GLU A 40 -0.67 -4.37 12.87
CA GLU A 40 0.33 -4.43 11.80
C GLU A 40 0.55 -3.08 11.14
N SER A 41 1.74 -2.89 10.61
CA SER A 41 2.14 -1.63 9.97
C SER A 41 3.19 -1.91 8.89
N LEU A 42 3.16 -1.12 7.83
CA LEU A 42 4.29 -1.02 6.92
C LEU A 42 5.42 -0.29 7.63
N LYS A 43 6.65 -0.54 7.20
CA LYS A 43 7.81 0.23 7.66
C LYS A 43 7.86 1.56 6.91
N PRO A 44 8.33 2.64 7.55
CA PRO A 44 8.55 3.91 6.84
C PRO A 44 9.45 3.70 5.64
N HIS A 45 9.05 4.23 4.48
CA HIS A 45 9.81 4.06 3.25
C HIS A 45 9.52 5.17 2.26
N ILE A 46 10.37 5.27 1.24
CA ILE A 46 10.25 6.24 0.16
C ILE A 46 10.08 5.46 -1.14
N THR A 47 9.07 5.82 -1.91
CA THR A 47 8.84 5.28 -3.25
C THR A 47 9.27 6.33 -4.29
N PRO A 48 10.07 5.97 -5.30
CA PRO A 48 10.63 6.93 -6.25
C PRO A 48 9.67 7.35 -7.37
N VAL A 49 8.41 7.08 -7.23
CA VAL A 49 7.34 7.48 -8.16
C VAL A 49 6.12 7.91 -7.37
N ASP A 50 5.19 8.61 -8.02
CA ASP A 50 3.92 8.94 -7.40
C ASP A 50 3.13 7.68 -7.08
N ALA A 51 2.44 7.70 -5.95
CA ALA A 51 1.59 6.60 -5.52
C ALA A 51 0.28 7.15 -4.96
N PHE A 52 -0.72 6.29 -4.91
CA PHE A 52 -1.89 6.57 -4.11
C PHE A 52 -2.35 5.31 -3.41
N PHE A 53 -3.04 5.49 -2.31
CA PHE A 53 -3.64 4.43 -1.52
C PHE A 53 -5.15 4.51 -1.63
N TYR A 54 -5.81 3.40 -1.90
CA TYR A 54 -7.25 3.34 -1.91
C TYR A 54 -7.71 2.31 -0.88
N ILE A 55 -8.58 2.73 0.03
CA ILE A 55 -8.99 1.92 1.18
C ILE A 55 -10.18 1.06 0.78
N LEU A 56 -10.00 -0.26 0.82
CA LEU A 56 -11.03 -1.23 0.47
C LEU A 56 -11.82 -1.72 1.67
N GLU A 57 -11.19 -1.76 2.84
CA GLU A 57 -11.79 -2.29 4.05
C GLU A 57 -11.10 -1.72 5.29
N GLY A 58 -11.87 -1.49 6.35
CA GLY A 58 -11.32 -1.04 7.61
C GLY A 58 -11.06 0.45 7.68
N SER A 59 -10.28 0.87 8.67
CA SER A 59 -9.95 2.26 8.93
C SER A 59 -8.47 2.42 9.32
N PRO A 60 -7.56 2.23 8.35
CA PRO A 60 -6.13 2.36 8.63
C PRO A 60 -5.73 3.81 8.84
N THR A 61 -4.54 3.99 9.44
CA THR A 61 -3.92 5.30 9.60
C THR A 61 -2.84 5.44 8.54
N VAL A 62 -2.91 6.52 7.75
CA VAL A 62 -1.97 6.80 6.67
C VAL A 62 -1.05 7.92 7.10
N HIS A 63 0.25 7.74 6.85
CA HIS A 63 1.28 8.75 7.11
C HIS A 63 1.92 9.13 5.77
N VAL A 64 1.88 10.41 5.42
CA VAL A 64 2.55 10.94 4.23
C VAL A 64 3.29 12.20 4.66
N GLY A 65 4.62 12.17 4.61
CA GLY A 65 5.45 13.25 5.12
C GLY A 65 5.16 13.51 6.59
N ASP A 66 4.81 14.74 6.91
CA ASP A 66 4.49 15.15 8.28
C ASP A 66 3.01 14.98 8.62
N GLU A 67 2.20 14.54 7.68
CA GLU A 67 0.76 14.38 7.88
C GLU A 67 0.42 12.96 8.28
N LYS A 68 -0.55 12.84 9.15
CA LYS A 68 -1.03 11.55 9.66
C LYS A 68 -2.53 11.63 9.84
N GLN A 69 -3.26 10.68 9.27
CA GLN A 69 -4.72 10.67 9.39
C GLN A 69 -5.26 9.25 9.31
N THR A 70 -6.25 8.96 10.16
CA THR A 70 -7.05 7.74 10.04
C THR A 70 -8.12 7.99 8.97
N VAL A 71 -8.23 7.07 8.04
CA VAL A 71 -9.12 7.21 6.88
C VAL A 71 -10.09 6.04 6.81
N GLU A 72 -11.18 6.26 6.08
CA GLU A 72 -12.27 5.29 5.96
C GLU A 72 -12.24 4.57 4.61
N VAL A 73 -13.10 3.56 4.49
CA VAL A 73 -13.35 2.86 3.24
C VAL A 73 -13.72 3.84 2.13
N ASP A 74 -13.30 3.54 0.92
CA ASP A 74 -13.55 4.34 -0.29
C ASP A 74 -12.93 5.73 -0.24
N THR A 75 -11.80 5.84 0.47
CA THR A 75 -10.98 7.04 0.50
C THR A 75 -9.71 6.80 -0.32
N LEU A 76 -9.35 7.78 -1.14
CA LEU A 76 -8.08 7.80 -1.86
C LEU A 76 -7.15 8.80 -1.20
N VAL A 77 -5.91 8.38 -0.94
CA VAL A 77 -4.86 9.23 -0.39
C VAL A 77 -3.70 9.30 -1.38
N GLU A 78 -3.38 10.50 -1.84
CA GLU A 78 -2.22 10.69 -2.72
C GLU A 78 -0.94 10.75 -1.91
N SER A 79 0.10 10.08 -2.40
CA SER A 79 1.43 10.13 -1.82
C SER A 79 2.44 10.47 -2.90
N PRO A 80 2.92 11.71 -2.97
CA PRO A 80 3.87 12.13 -4.00
C PRO A 80 5.18 11.36 -3.92
N LYS A 81 5.87 11.25 -5.06
CA LYS A 81 7.17 10.60 -5.12
C LYS A 81 8.16 11.21 -4.13
N ASP A 82 9.07 10.40 -3.64
CA ASP A 82 10.18 10.81 -2.78
C ASP A 82 9.77 11.36 -1.41
N ILE A 83 8.50 11.19 -1.03
CA ILE A 83 8.01 11.57 0.30
C ILE A 83 7.87 10.29 1.14
N VAL A 84 8.35 10.33 2.37
CA VAL A 84 8.22 9.21 3.32
C VAL A 84 6.75 8.89 3.54
N HIS A 85 6.39 7.63 3.43
CA HIS A 85 5.03 7.21 3.74
C HIS A 85 5.00 5.82 4.40
N LEU A 86 3.90 5.57 5.06
CA LEU A 86 3.56 4.25 5.60
C LEU A 86 2.07 4.20 5.91
N ILE A 87 1.58 3.00 6.11
CA ILE A 87 0.20 2.75 6.54
C ILE A 87 0.28 1.82 7.74
N SER A 88 -0.46 2.16 8.80
CA SER A 88 -0.55 1.34 10.00
C SER A 88 -2.01 1.02 10.30
N ASN A 89 -2.25 -0.11 10.94
CA ASN A 89 -3.60 -0.46 11.39
C ASN A 89 -3.64 -0.44 12.90
N ASN A 90 -4.10 0.70 13.45
CA ASN A 90 -4.24 0.91 14.88
C ASN A 90 -5.64 0.56 15.38
N SER A 91 -6.48 -0.01 14.52
CA SER A 91 -7.84 -0.41 14.86
C SER A 91 -7.87 -1.88 15.32
N ASN A 92 -9.06 -2.34 15.71
CA ASN A 92 -9.28 -3.74 16.07
C ASN A 92 -9.93 -4.54 14.92
N GLN A 93 -9.95 -3.98 13.70
CA GLN A 93 -10.50 -4.60 12.50
C GLN A 93 -9.41 -4.77 11.46
N VAL A 94 -9.58 -5.74 10.56
CA VAL A 94 -8.70 -5.90 9.40
C VAL A 94 -8.82 -4.68 8.50
N ALA A 95 -7.71 -4.24 7.92
CA ALA A 95 -7.69 -3.21 6.89
C ALA A 95 -7.17 -3.79 5.58
N ARG A 96 -7.76 -3.37 4.46
CA ARG A 96 -7.31 -3.74 3.12
C ARG A 96 -7.11 -2.49 2.29
N ILE A 97 -5.98 -2.42 1.62
CA ILE A 97 -5.57 -1.24 0.88
C ILE A 97 -5.03 -1.64 -0.49
N LEU A 98 -5.40 -0.88 -1.53
CA LEU A 98 -4.68 -0.91 -2.80
C LEU A 98 -3.62 0.18 -2.79
N VAL A 99 -2.41 -0.18 -3.15
CA VAL A 99 -1.31 0.76 -3.39
C VAL A 99 -1.04 0.76 -4.87
N VAL A 100 -1.22 1.91 -5.50
CA VAL A 100 -1.00 2.07 -6.95
C VAL A 100 0.19 2.98 -7.15
N LYS A 101 1.19 2.47 -7.88
CA LYS A 101 2.39 3.23 -8.27
C LYS A 101 2.32 3.48 -9.77
N ALA A 102 2.40 4.71 -10.17
CA ALA A 102 2.29 5.10 -11.58
C ALA A 102 3.23 6.27 -11.88
N PRO A 103 4.22 6.02 -12.74
CA PRO A 103 4.54 4.78 -13.45
C PRO A 103 5.11 3.70 -12.54
N LYS A 104 5.36 2.52 -13.08
CA LYS A 104 6.07 1.47 -12.36
C LYS A 104 7.45 1.98 -11.92
N PRO A 105 7.84 1.81 -10.64
CA PRO A 105 9.18 2.21 -10.21
C PRO A 105 10.26 1.32 -10.84
N GLU A 106 11.42 1.90 -11.13
CA GLU A 106 12.56 1.18 -11.71
C GLU A 106 13.41 0.45 -10.68
N GLY A 107 13.04 0.49 -9.45
CA GLY A 107 13.76 -0.16 -8.36
C GLY A 107 12.85 -0.37 -7.20
N LYS A 108 13.43 -0.85 -6.11
CA LYS A 108 12.69 -1.07 -4.88
C LYS A 108 12.53 0.24 -4.11
N ALA A 109 11.46 0.32 -3.31
CA ALA A 109 11.30 1.40 -2.36
C ALA A 109 12.46 1.38 -1.35
N ARG A 110 12.85 2.55 -0.89
CA ARG A 110 13.94 2.70 0.08
C ARG A 110 13.36 2.77 1.49
N LEU A 111 13.77 1.82 2.31
CA LEU A 111 13.41 1.85 3.73
C LEU A 111 14.25 2.88 4.48
N LEU A 112 13.68 3.43 5.50
CA LEU A 112 14.34 4.39 6.38
C LEU A 112 14.78 3.73 7.68
#